data_12c9aff7e7e2ac56b81a466774e7010f
#
_entry.id   12c9aff7e7e2ac56b81a466774e7010f
#
_cell.length_a   1.000
_cell.length_b   1.000
_cell.length_c   1.000
_cell.angle_alpha   90.00
_cell.angle_beta   90.00
_cell.angle_gamma   90.00
#
_symmetry.space_group_name_H-M   'P 1'
#
loop_
_entity.id
_entity.type
_entity.pdbx_description
1 polymer ?
#
loop_
_entity_poly.entity_id
_entity_poly.type
_entity_poly.pdbx_seq_one_letter_code
_entity_poly.pdbx_strand_id
1 'polypeptide(L)'
;MHPASRKGLNALLVAVVLAITPARAGDVSGPAAAFRLKNRAGGEMSLGSLKGKVVLINFWATWCGPCRKEMPLLEQIQKKYAPLGFTMLGVNVEEDTRLMDTFLKDVPVTFPVLLDPANGVSKLYDVSAMPSTVIVDRKGNVRFIHQGYKPGDENKYQDLIRQLIREKA
;
A
#
# COMPACT_ATOMS: atom_id res chain seq x y z
N MET A 1 -53.26 1.89 62.46
CA MET A 1 -52.15 2.77 62.04
C MET A 1 -51.01 1.89 61.57
N HIS A 2 -50.86 1.70 60.29
CA HIS A 2 -49.75 0.94 59.70
C HIS A 2 -48.79 1.90 58.96
N PRO A 3 -47.48 1.83 59.18
CA PRO A 3 -46.53 2.57 58.36
C PRO A 3 -46.14 1.77 57.12
N ALA A 4 -46.20 2.44 55.97
CA ALA A 4 -45.80 1.91 54.67
C ALA A 4 -44.29 1.80 54.54
N SER A 5 -43.81 0.62 54.17
CA SER A 5 -42.42 0.36 53.82
C SER A 5 -42.14 0.79 52.38
N ARG A 6 -41.30 1.81 52.21
CA ARG A 6 -40.77 2.22 50.91
C ARG A 6 -39.55 1.37 50.58
N LYS A 7 -39.70 0.45 49.65
CA LYS A 7 -38.57 -0.30 49.04
C LYS A 7 -37.89 0.63 48.03
N GLY A 8 -36.68 1.06 48.34
CA GLY A 8 -35.81 1.82 47.42
C GLY A 8 -35.29 0.91 46.30
N LEU A 9 -35.61 1.27 45.08
CA LEU A 9 -35.10 0.62 43.85
C LEU A 9 -33.77 1.26 43.51
N ASN A 10 -32.65 0.61 43.87
CA ASN A 10 -31.30 0.99 43.43
C ASN A 10 -31.13 0.60 41.97
N ALA A 11 -31.26 1.57 41.05
CA ALA A 11 -30.87 1.41 39.67
C ALA A 11 -29.35 1.53 39.54
N LEU A 12 -28.69 0.39 39.30
CA LEU A 12 -27.26 0.35 38.96
C LEU A 12 -27.10 0.85 37.51
N LEU A 13 -26.66 2.10 37.36
CA LEU A 13 -26.24 2.63 36.08
C LEU A 13 -24.85 2.02 35.70
N VAL A 14 -24.86 1.00 34.85
CA VAL A 14 -23.62 0.49 34.22
C VAL A 14 -23.23 1.45 33.10
N ALA A 15 -22.26 2.32 33.39
CA ALA A 15 -21.64 3.15 32.38
C ALA A 15 -20.75 2.30 31.49
N VAL A 16 -21.20 1.99 30.28
CA VAL A 16 -20.37 1.40 29.24
C VAL A 16 -19.43 2.48 28.72
N VAL A 17 -18.19 2.47 29.22
CA VAL A 17 -17.13 3.31 28.66
C VAL A 17 -16.66 2.67 27.36
N LEU A 18 -17.15 3.18 26.22
CA LEU A 18 -16.56 2.87 24.91
C LEU A 18 -15.14 3.50 24.89
N ALA A 19 -14.14 2.65 25.01
CA ALA A 19 -12.76 3.03 24.78
C ALA A 19 -12.57 3.37 23.29
N ILE A 20 -12.60 4.67 22.96
CA ILE A 20 -12.22 5.15 21.64
C ILE A 20 -10.68 5.08 21.59
N THR A 21 -10.14 4.01 20.98
CA THR A 21 -8.71 3.96 20.66
C THR A 21 -8.43 4.99 19.58
N PRO A 22 -7.49 5.93 19.78
CA PRO A 22 -7.12 6.88 18.74
C PRO A 22 -6.50 6.09 17.57
N ALA A 23 -7.07 6.23 16.37
CA ALA A 23 -6.45 5.73 15.15
C ALA A 23 -5.09 6.44 14.99
N ARG A 24 -4.02 5.67 14.99
CA ARG A 24 -2.69 6.18 14.66
C ARG A 24 -2.69 6.61 13.20
N ALA A 25 -2.30 7.85 12.94
CA ALA A 25 -2.04 8.34 11.58
C ALA A 25 -1.00 7.42 10.92
N GLY A 26 -1.41 6.66 9.89
CA GLY A 26 -0.58 5.70 9.17
C GLY A 26 -1.13 4.28 9.09
N ASP A 27 -2.06 3.86 9.94
CA ASP A 27 -2.70 2.55 9.86
C ASP A 27 -3.94 2.62 8.94
N VAL A 28 -3.70 2.63 7.63
CA VAL A 28 -4.75 2.33 6.67
C VAL A 28 -4.93 0.82 6.67
N SER A 29 -6.04 0.30 7.17
CA SER A 29 -6.33 -1.12 7.16
C SER A 29 -7.64 -1.38 6.42
N GLY A 30 -7.59 -2.24 5.42
CA GLY A 30 -8.75 -2.65 4.65
C GLY A 30 -8.32 -3.42 3.40
N PRO A 31 -9.24 -4.11 2.73
CA PRO A 31 -8.92 -4.81 1.49
C PRO A 31 -8.35 -3.85 0.45
N ALA A 32 -7.21 -4.24 -0.15
CA ALA A 32 -6.65 -3.52 -1.27
C ALA A 32 -7.62 -3.58 -2.47
N ALA A 33 -7.79 -2.46 -3.17
CA ALA A 33 -8.61 -2.40 -4.36
C ALA A 33 -8.09 -3.39 -5.41
N ALA A 34 -8.97 -4.26 -5.89
CA ALA A 34 -8.60 -5.24 -6.92
C ALA A 34 -8.37 -4.53 -8.26
N PHE A 35 -7.33 -4.93 -8.97
CA PHE A 35 -7.07 -4.46 -10.32
C PHE A 35 -6.43 -5.53 -11.19
N ARG A 36 -6.49 -5.28 -12.51
CA ARG A 36 -5.77 -6.00 -13.55
C ARG A 36 -5.25 -4.98 -14.55
N LEU A 37 -3.95 -4.99 -14.83
CA LEU A 37 -3.29 -4.09 -15.76
C LEU A 37 -2.42 -4.85 -16.74
N LYS A 38 -2.20 -4.25 -17.91
CA LYS A 38 -1.21 -4.74 -18.88
C LYS A 38 0.19 -4.63 -18.27
N ASN A 39 0.99 -5.67 -18.48
CA ASN A 39 2.40 -5.67 -18.12
C ASN A 39 3.22 -5.25 -19.35
N ARG A 40 4.18 -4.33 -19.16
CA ARG A 40 5.11 -3.91 -20.21
C ARG A 40 5.84 -5.09 -20.86
N ALA A 41 6.19 -6.11 -20.09
CA ALA A 41 6.85 -7.31 -20.59
C ALA A 41 5.93 -8.26 -21.39
N GLY A 42 4.65 -7.91 -21.52
CA GLY A 42 3.61 -8.70 -22.18
C GLY A 42 2.63 -9.33 -21.19
N GLY A 43 1.42 -9.61 -21.70
CA GLY A 43 0.33 -10.15 -20.88
C GLY A 43 -0.28 -9.15 -19.90
N GLU A 44 -0.95 -9.68 -18.90
CA GLU A 44 -1.61 -8.92 -17.84
C GLU A 44 -1.23 -9.47 -16.46
N MET A 45 -1.30 -8.61 -15.46
CA MET A 45 -1.10 -8.97 -14.06
C MET A 45 -2.23 -8.40 -13.20
N SER A 46 -2.73 -9.19 -12.27
CA SER A 46 -3.71 -8.76 -11.27
C SER A 46 -3.11 -8.78 -9.87
N LEU A 47 -3.54 -7.86 -9.00
CA LEU A 47 -3.13 -7.91 -7.59
C LEU A 47 -3.54 -9.24 -6.93
N GLY A 48 -4.71 -9.78 -7.29
CA GLY A 48 -5.21 -11.05 -6.76
C GLY A 48 -4.31 -12.26 -7.04
N SER A 49 -3.52 -12.24 -8.13
CA SER A 49 -2.55 -13.30 -8.45
C SER A 49 -1.33 -13.33 -7.51
N LEU A 50 -1.19 -12.31 -6.66
CA LEU A 50 -0.08 -12.15 -5.73
C LEU A 50 -0.45 -12.46 -4.27
N LYS A 51 -1.64 -13.03 -4.03
CA LYS A 51 -2.02 -13.49 -2.68
C LYS A 51 -0.93 -14.36 -2.05
N GLY A 52 -0.68 -14.18 -0.77
CA GLY A 52 0.38 -14.85 -0.03
C GLY A 52 1.73 -14.14 -0.09
N LYS A 53 1.88 -13.12 -0.93
CA LYS A 53 3.07 -12.25 -0.96
C LYS A 53 2.79 -10.90 -0.30
N VAL A 54 3.83 -10.28 0.24
CA VAL A 54 3.83 -8.85 0.56
C VAL A 54 4.05 -8.11 -0.76
N VAL A 55 3.20 -7.14 -1.07
CA VAL A 55 3.25 -6.40 -2.34
C VAL A 55 3.48 -4.91 -2.06
N LEU A 56 4.47 -4.32 -2.72
CA LEU A 56 4.63 -2.87 -2.79
C LEU A 56 4.18 -2.42 -4.17
N ILE A 57 3.20 -1.52 -4.22
CA ILE A 57 2.72 -0.87 -5.44
C ILE A 57 3.25 0.55 -5.43
N ASN A 58 4.05 0.92 -6.44
CA ASN A 58 4.56 2.27 -6.59
C ASN A 58 4.02 2.88 -7.89
N PHE A 59 3.30 3.98 -7.75
CA PHE A 59 2.78 4.76 -8.88
C PHE A 59 3.81 5.79 -9.30
N TRP A 60 4.15 5.83 -10.59
CA TRP A 60 5.25 6.64 -11.10
C TRP A 60 5.04 7.12 -12.54
N ALA A 61 5.85 8.10 -12.95
CA ALA A 61 5.89 8.60 -14.32
C ALA A 61 7.32 9.00 -14.72
N THR A 62 7.62 9.05 -16.01
CA THR A 62 8.97 9.39 -16.53
C THR A 62 9.35 10.85 -16.26
N TRP A 63 8.37 11.75 -16.24
CA TRP A 63 8.54 13.18 -15.95
C TRP A 63 8.71 13.48 -14.45
N CYS A 64 8.49 12.50 -13.58
CA CYS A 64 8.53 12.66 -12.14
C CYS A 64 9.97 12.61 -11.62
N GLY A 65 10.55 13.74 -11.27
CA GLY A 65 11.91 13.84 -10.75
C GLY A 65 12.18 13.03 -9.48
N PRO A 66 11.30 13.08 -8.44
CA PRO A 66 11.43 12.24 -7.25
C PRO A 66 11.36 10.73 -7.56
N CYS A 67 10.53 10.30 -8.53
CA CYS A 67 10.44 8.90 -8.94
C CYS A 67 11.79 8.37 -9.47
N ARG A 68 12.52 9.19 -10.24
CA ARG A 68 13.86 8.84 -10.73
C ARG A 68 14.85 8.55 -9.59
N LYS A 69 14.71 9.26 -8.48
CA LYS A 69 15.59 9.08 -7.30
C LYS A 69 15.18 7.85 -6.48
N GLU A 70 13.89 7.59 -6.36
CA GLU A 70 13.35 6.48 -5.58
C GLU A 70 13.55 5.13 -6.28
N MET A 71 13.32 5.06 -7.59
CA MET A 71 13.24 3.80 -8.34
C MET A 71 14.47 2.88 -8.21
N PRO A 72 15.72 3.37 -8.22
CA PRO A 72 16.89 2.52 -7.97
C PRO A 72 16.91 1.90 -6.56
N LEU A 73 16.37 2.59 -5.57
CA LEU A 73 16.28 2.11 -4.19
C LEU A 73 15.18 1.05 -4.07
N LEU A 74 14.07 1.24 -4.77
CA LEU A 74 13.00 0.26 -4.86
C LEU A 74 13.47 -1.04 -5.56
N GLU A 75 14.32 -0.93 -6.58
CA GLU A 75 14.96 -2.09 -7.21
C GLU A 75 15.84 -2.86 -6.23
N GLN A 76 16.59 -2.17 -5.36
CA GLN A 76 17.36 -2.82 -4.30
C GLN A 76 16.44 -3.55 -3.31
N ILE A 77 15.31 -2.95 -2.95
CA ILE A 77 14.29 -3.56 -2.09
C ILE A 77 13.72 -4.82 -2.77
N GLN A 78 13.37 -4.74 -4.05
CA GLN A 78 12.90 -5.89 -4.83
C GLN A 78 13.91 -7.04 -4.78
N LYS A 79 15.16 -6.80 -5.13
CA LYS A 79 16.21 -7.83 -5.12
C LYS A 79 16.41 -8.46 -3.76
N LYS A 80 16.39 -7.66 -2.72
CA LYS A 80 16.63 -8.10 -1.34
C LYS A 80 15.51 -8.97 -0.79
N TYR A 81 14.25 -8.60 -1.05
CA TYR A 81 13.10 -9.23 -0.39
C TYR A 81 12.32 -10.20 -1.28
N ALA A 82 12.52 -10.20 -2.60
CA ALA A 82 11.81 -11.12 -3.52
C ALA A 82 11.93 -12.60 -3.11
N PRO A 83 13.11 -13.12 -2.70
CA PRO A 83 13.24 -14.51 -2.26
C PRO A 83 12.45 -14.83 -0.98
N LEU A 84 12.00 -13.82 -0.24
CA LEU A 84 11.29 -13.94 1.04
C LEU A 84 9.77 -13.81 0.91
N GLY A 85 9.23 -13.88 -0.32
CA GLY A 85 7.80 -13.75 -0.56
C GLY A 85 7.31 -12.32 -0.66
N PHE A 86 8.14 -11.44 -1.17
CA PHE A 86 7.82 -10.06 -1.52
C PHE A 86 7.80 -9.88 -3.04
N THR A 87 7.04 -8.92 -3.52
CA THR A 87 7.13 -8.43 -4.90
C THR A 87 6.76 -6.96 -4.96
N MET A 88 7.42 -6.24 -5.85
CA MET A 88 7.08 -4.87 -6.18
C MET A 88 6.35 -4.81 -7.53
N LEU A 89 5.44 -3.86 -7.67
CA LEU A 89 4.78 -3.48 -8.91
C LEU A 89 5.02 -2.00 -9.17
N GLY A 90 5.68 -1.67 -10.26
CA GLY A 90 5.79 -0.28 -10.72
C GLY A 90 4.62 0.05 -11.65
N VAL A 91 3.66 0.84 -11.20
CA VAL A 91 2.49 1.25 -12.01
C VAL A 91 2.78 2.60 -12.66
N ASN A 92 3.02 2.57 -13.98
CA ASN A 92 3.19 3.78 -14.77
C ASN A 92 1.82 4.39 -15.10
N VAL A 93 1.65 5.69 -14.81
CA VAL A 93 0.36 6.40 -14.95
C VAL A 93 0.30 7.30 -16.17
N GLU A 94 1.28 7.21 -17.07
CA GLU A 94 1.33 8.04 -18.26
C GLU A 94 0.42 7.50 -19.36
N GLU A 95 -0.33 8.39 -19.99
CA GLU A 95 -1.09 8.09 -21.20
C GLU A 95 -0.14 7.74 -22.36
N ASP A 96 0.94 8.51 -22.48
CA ASP A 96 1.97 8.31 -23.50
C ASP A 96 3.20 7.61 -22.91
N THR A 97 3.36 6.35 -23.23
CA THR A 97 4.44 5.51 -22.71
C THR A 97 5.71 5.50 -23.57
N ARG A 98 5.81 6.34 -24.62
CA ARG A 98 6.94 6.34 -25.56
C ARG A 98 8.29 6.62 -24.88
N LEU A 99 8.32 7.43 -23.84
CA LEU A 99 9.54 7.74 -23.09
C LEU A 99 9.88 6.69 -22.02
N MET A 100 8.95 5.82 -21.67
CA MET A 100 9.13 4.83 -20.60
C MET A 100 10.28 3.86 -20.91
N ASP A 101 10.37 3.39 -22.14
CA ASP A 101 11.44 2.45 -22.53
C ASP A 101 12.81 3.09 -22.47
N THR A 102 12.95 4.37 -22.85
CA THR A 102 14.20 5.12 -22.72
C THR A 102 14.53 5.32 -21.25
N PHE A 103 13.55 5.72 -20.43
CA PHE A 103 13.74 5.86 -19.00
C PHE A 103 14.22 4.56 -18.34
N LEU A 104 13.58 3.42 -18.66
CA LEU A 104 13.93 2.12 -18.06
C LEU A 104 15.25 1.54 -18.58
N LYS A 105 15.83 2.07 -19.67
CA LYS A 105 17.23 1.79 -20.06
C LYS A 105 18.21 2.49 -19.11
N ASP A 106 17.90 3.73 -18.73
CA ASP A 106 18.75 4.52 -17.82
C ASP A 106 18.59 4.05 -16.35
N VAL A 107 17.38 3.61 -15.98
CA VAL A 107 17.01 3.14 -14.64
C VAL A 107 16.43 1.72 -14.75
N PRO A 108 17.27 0.71 -14.96
CA PRO A 108 16.82 -0.67 -15.15
C PRO A 108 16.20 -1.25 -13.87
N VAL A 109 15.08 -1.94 -14.03
CA VAL A 109 14.35 -2.59 -12.95
C VAL A 109 14.01 -4.04 -13.31
N THR A 110 13.94 -4.92 -12.31
CA THR A 110 13.57 -6.33 -12.47
C THR A 110 12.14 -6.63 -12.06
N PHE A 111 11.50 -5.71 -11.35
CA PHE A 111 10.09 -5.87 -10.98
C PHE A 111 9.14 -5.59 -12.15
N PRO A 112 7.91 -6.15 -12.14
CA PRO A 112 6.91 -5.88 -13.16
C PRO A 112 6.56 -4.40 -13.26
N VAL A 113 6.53 -3.88 -14.50
CA VAL A 113 6.06 -2.54 -14.83
C VAL A 113 4.69 -2.67 -15.48
N LEU A 114 3.68 -2.14 -14.81
CA LEU A 114 2.28 -2.18 -15.23
C LEU A 114 1.85 -0.82 -15.79
N LEU A 115 0.88 -0.82 -16.70
CA LEU A 115 0.43 0.36 -17.44
C LEU A 115 -0.97 0.74 -17.00
N ASP A 116 -1.14 1.95 -16.46
CA ASP A 116 -2.43 2.56 -16.06
C ASP A 116 -2.68 3.88 -16.80
N PRO A 117 -2.72 3.89 -18.16
CA PRO A 117 -2.80 5.12 -18.97
C PRO A 117 -4.10 5.90 -18.76
N ALA A 118 -5.17 5.23 -18.33
CA ALA A 118 -6.46 5.87 -18.02
C ALA A 118 -6.54 6.36 -16.56
N ASN A 119 -5.50 6.15 -15.77
CA ASN A 119 -5.47 6.49 -14.36
C ASN A 119 -6.61 5.83 -13.56
N GLY A 120 -7.06 4.65 -13.99
CA GLY A 120 -8.15 3.93 -13.34
C GLY A 120 -7.73 3.37 -11.99
N VAL A 121 -6.56 2.72 -11.94
CA VAL A 121 -6.04 2.11 -10.71
C VAL A 121 -5.48 3.18 -9.77
N SER A 122 -4.76 4.18 -10.29
CA SER A 122 -4.25 5.28 -9.46
C SER A 122 -5.37 6.04 -8.74
N LYS A 123 -6.53 6.22 -9.39
CA LYS A 123 -7.73 6.79 -8.75
C LYS A 123 -8.31 5.90 -7.66
N LEU A 124 -8.32 4.56 -7.83
CA LEU A 124 -8.80 3.63 -6.80
C LEU A 124 -7.97 3.69 -5.51
N TYR A 125 -6.72 4.12 -5.60
CA TYR A 125 -5.80 4.28 -4.48
C TYR A 125 -5.61 5.73 -4.03
N ASP A 126 -6.47 6.65 -4.49
CA ASP A 126 -6.44 8.08 -4.15
C ASP A 126 -5.05 8.72 -4.35
N VAL A 127 -4.38 8.34 -5.44
CA VAL A 127 -3.05 8.86 -5.77
C VAL A 127 -3.15 10.34 -6.12
N SER A 128 -2.67 11.21 -5.24
CA SER A 128 -2.71 12.67 -5.41
C SER A 128 -1.34 13.30 -5.59
N ALA A 129 -0.26 12.54 -5.42
CA ALA A 129 1.11 12.97 -5.63
C ALA A 129 1.97 11.86 -6.25
N MET A 130 3.06 12.24 -6.93
CA MET A 130 4.02 11.31 -7.53
C MET A 130 5.41 11.46 -6.88
N PRO A 131 6.03 10.32 -6.53
CA PRO A 131 5.50 8.96 -6.53
C PRO A 131 4.47 8.74 -5.42
N SER A 132 3.67 7.69 -5.51
CA SER A 132 2.87 7.20 -4.39
C SER A 132 3.14 5.73 -4.18
N THR A 133 3.29 5.33 -2.92
CA THR A 133 3.63 3.96 -2.53
C THR A 133 2.55 3.38 -1.64
N VAL A 134 2.07 2.19 -2.01
CA VAL A 134 1.10 1.41 -1.24
C VAL A 134 1.73 0.07 -0.88
N ILE A 135 1.64 -0.36 0.38
CA ILE A 135 2.13 -1.69 0.80
C ILE A 135 0.93 -2.53 1.25
N VAL A 136 0.85 -3.72 0.67
CA VAL A 136 -0.23 -4.69 0.88
C VAL A 136 0.35 -5.93 1.54
N ASP A 137 -0.33 -6.46 2.57
CA ASP A 137 0.07 -7.67 3.27
C ASP A 137 -0.29 -8.96 2.51
N ARG A 138 0.14 -10.11 3.04
CA ARG A 138 -0.11 -11.43 2.45
C ARG A 138 -1.59 -11.80 2.33
N LYS A 139 -2.46 -11.18 3.14
CA LYS A 139 -3.92 -11.38 3.13
C LYS A 139 -4.62 -10.49 2.10
N GLY A 140 -3.88 -9.52 1.53
CA GLY A 140 -4.40 -8.57 0.56
C GLY A 140 -4.97 -7.30 1.19
N ASN A 141 -4.58 -6.96 2.41
CA ASN A 141 -4.98 -5.70 3.05
C ASN A 141 -3.92 -4.63 2.87
N VAL A 142 -4.36 -3.41 2.65
CA VAL A 142 -3.49 -2.22 2.66
C VAL A 142 -2.97 -2.00 4.08
N ARG A 143 -1.66 -1.86 4.23
CA ARG A 143 -0.99 -1.64 5.51
C ARG A 143 -0.26 -0.29 5.56
N PHE A 144 -0.07 0.35 4.41
CA PHE A 144 0.63 1.62 4.32
C PHE A 144 0.31 2.33 3.00
N ILE A 145 0.14 3.65 3.07
CA ILE A 145 0.06 4.55 1.92
C ILE A 145 0.98 5.73 2.20
N HIS A 146 1.83 6.05 1.23
CA HIS A 146 2.71 7.21 1.29
C HIS A 146 2.66 7.98 -0.03
N GLN A 147 2.52 9.29 0.05
CA GLN A 147 2.41 10.17 -1.12
C GLN A 147 3.63 11.11 -1.17
N GLY A 148 4.26 11.15 -2.31
CA GLY A 148 5.55 11.80 -2.51
C GLY A 148 6.72 10.92 -2.11
N TYR A 149 7.95 11.45 -2.25
CA TYR A 149 9.17 10.79 -1.83
C TYR A 149 10.18 11.81 -1.32
N LYS A 150 10.77 11.50 -0.18
CA LYS A 150 11.95 12.17 0.37
C LYS A 150 13.03 11.13 0.67
N PRO A 151 14.33 11.44 0.46
CA PRO A 151 15.40 10.53 0.84
C PRO A 151 15.26 10.02 2.27
N GLY A 152 15.28 8.71 2.45
CA GLY A 152 15.05 8.04 3.73
C GLY A 152 13.66 7.41 3.89
N ASP A 153 12.68 7.74 3.06
CA ASP A 153 11.36 7.10 3.13
C ASP A 153 11.42 5.61 2.80
N GLU A 154 12.36 5.20 1.93
CA GLU A 154 12.64 3.79 1.60
C GLU A 154 13.00 2.93 2.82
N ASN A 155 13.53 3.53 3.88
CA ASN A 155 13.82 2.81 5.13
C ASN A 155 12.53 2.40 5.83
N LYS A 156 11.52 3.27 5.86
CA LYS A 156 10.19 2.96 6.41
C LYS A 156 9.54 1.81 5.63
N TYR A 157 9.68 1.80 4.30
CA TYR A 157 9.17 0.70 3.48
C TYR A 157 9.85 -0.62 3.85
N GLN A 158 11.19 -0.62 3.96
CA GLN A 158 11.94 -1.80 4.34
C GLN A 158 11.57 -2.33 5.73
N ASP A 159 11.37 -1.44 6.71
CA ASP A 159 10.98 -1.81 8.06
C ASP A 159 9.62 -2.52 8.06
N LEU A 160 8.64 -1.94 7.39
CA LEU A 160 7.31 -2.54 7.28
C LEU A 160 7.33 -3.84 6.46
N ILE A 161 8.04 -3.90 5.34
CA ILE A 161 8.18 -5.12 4.55
C ILE A 161 8.76 -6.26 5.40
N ARG A 162 9.81 -5.99 6.20
CA ARG A 162 10.38 -6.99 7.11
C ARG A 162 9.39 -7.48 8.15
N GLN A 163 8.58 -6.58 8.69
CA GLN A 163 7.50 -6.94 9.62
C GLN A 163 6.48 -7.84 8.93
N LEU A 164 5.93 -7.43 7.78
CA LEU A 164 4.88 -8.13 7.07
C LEU A 164 5.32 -9.51 6.55
N ILE A 165 6.59 -9.66 6.16
CA ILE A 165 7.15 -10.96 5.75
C ILE A 165 7.13 -11.97 6.90
N ARG A 166 7.29 -11.53 8.15
CA ARG A 166 7.26 -12.38 9.35
C ARG A 166 5.84 -12.71 9.82
N GLU A 167 4.85 -11.91 9.44
CA GLU A 167 3.45 -12.19 9.76
C GLU A 167 3.00 -13.47 9.04
N LYS A 168 2.19 -14.29 9.73
CA LYS A 168 1.57 -15.47 9.11
C LYS A 168 0.56 -15.03 8.04
N ALA A 169 0.56 -15.72 6.90
CA ALA A 169 -0.42 -15.55 5.83
C ALA A 169 -1.84 -15.88 6.28
#